data_c037e6e105e7d9a96f35aac04501a98a
#
_entry.id   c037e6e105e7d9a96f35aac04501a98a
#
_cell.length_a   1.000
_cell.length_b   1.000
_cell.length_c   1.000
_cell.angle_alpha   90.00
_cell.angle_beta   90.00
_cell.angle_gamma   90.00
#
_symmetry.space_group_name_H-M   'P 1'
#
loop_
_entity.id
_entity.type
_entity.pdbx_description
1 polymer ?
#
loop_
_entity_poly.entity_id
_entity_poly.type
_entity_poly.pdbx_seq_one_letter_code
_entity_poly.pdbx_strand_id
1 'polypeptide(L)'
;MSEQEIDALVIESLDHAEEDFAARALAEARVELDRVALAVRTALTEVEAAPSLVAALLPAAERASIVAALAEADAAMAASEAKPVQRAREALEQVSEPFARRRMERALQAGMAGRTVAEIEAEVQDEAELAPRRAGHGAEVI
;
A
#
# COMPACT_ATOMS: atom_id res chain seq x y z
N MET A 1 -4.57 20.63 49.20
CA MET A 1 -4.48 19.31 48.59
C MET A 1 -3.33 18.54 49.21
N SER A 2 -3.56 17.33 49.66
CA SER A 2 -2.51 16.49 50.19
C SER A 2 -1.60 15.94 49.09
N GLU A 3 -0.39 15.51 49.43
CA GLU A 3 0.52 14.86 48.47
C GLU A 3 -0.09 13.59 47.92
N GLN A 4 -0.85 12.83 48.71
CA GLN A 4 -1.54 11.63 48.30
C GLN A 4 -2.64 11.90 47.27
N GLU A 5 -3.36 13.01 47.42
CA GLU A 5 -4.38 13.45 46.47
C GLU A 5 -3.76 13.85 45.13
N ILE A 6 -2.62 14.57 45.20
CA ILE A 6 -1.86 14.97 44.00
C ILE A 6 -1.32 13.75 43.29
N ASP A 7 -0.73 12.80 44.01
CA ASP A 7 -0.18 11.54 43.46
C ASP A 7 -1.29 10.73 42.81
N ALA A 8 -2.46 10.64 43.43
CA ALA A 8 -3.62 9.93 42.88
C ALA A 8 -4.10 10.56 41.57
N LEU A 9 -4.14 11.89 41.48
CA LEU A 9 -4.52 12.62 40.28
C LEU A 9 -3.50 12.42 39.15
N VAL A 10 -2.20 12.42 39.47
CA VAL A 10 -1.13 12.16 38.50
C VAL A 10 -1.24 10.74 37.93
N ILE A 11 -1.43 9.74 38.79
CA ILE A 11 -1.59 8.34 38.38
C ILE A 11 -2.81 8.19 37.49
N GLU A 12 -3.95 8.75 37.88
CA GLU A 12 -5.17 8.73 37.06
C GLU A 12 -4.95 9.38 35.70
N SER A 13 -4.27 10.52 35.66
CA SER A 13 -3.95 11.22 34.41
C SER A 13 -3.04 10.40 33.51
N LEU A 14 -2.06 9.68 34.05
CA LEU A 14 -1.17 8.80 33.29
C LEU A 14 -1.93 7.57 32.74
N ASP A 15 -2.81 6.97 33.54
CA ASP A 15 -3.64 5.86 33.11
C ASP A 15 -4.55 6.26 31.94
N HIS A 16 -5.17 7.42 32.01
CA HIS A 16 -5.99 7.95 30.90
C HIS A 16 -5.16 8.23 29.64
N ALA A 17 -3.94 8.76 29.80
CA ALA A 17 -3.05 8.99 28.68
C ALA A 17 -2.63 7.69 28.00
N GLU A 18 -2.36 6.63 28.75
CA GLU A 18 -2.04 5.30 28.23
C GLU A 18 -3.22 4.67 27.49
N GLU A 19 -4.42 4.79 28.06
CA GLU A 19 -5.66 4.30 27.43
C GLU A 19 -5.93 5.03 26.12
N ASP A 20 -5.77 6.34 26.08
CA ASP A 20 -5.95 7.16 24.89
C ASP A 20 -4.92 6.82 23.82
N PHE A 21 -3.68 6.59 24.23
CA PHE A 21 -2.61 6.17 23.31
C PHE A 21 -2.91 4.81 22.71
N ALA A 22 -3.31 3.84 23.53
CA ALA A 22 -3.67 2.49 23.08
C ALA A 22 -4.87 2.51 22.15
N ALA A 23 -5.88 3.30 22.45
CA ALA A 23 -7.08 3.44 21.60
C ALA A 23 -6.74 4.04 20.23
N ARG A 24 -5.86 5.04 20.21
CA ARG A 24 -5.38 5.67 18.98
C ARG A 24 -4.54 4.70 18.15
N ALA A 25 -3.63 3.98 18.78
CA ALA A 25 -2.81 2.97 18.12
C ALA A 25 -3.67 1.88 17.48
N LEU A 26 -4.70 1.42 18.17
CA LEU A 26 -5.65 0.43 17.66
C LEU A 26 -6.43 0.98 16.45
N ALA A 27 -6.92 2.21 16.55
CA ALA A 27 -7.65 2.84 15.46
C ALA A 27 -6.77 3.00 14.20
N GLU A 28 -5.55 3.45 14.37
CA GLU A 28 -4.57 3.58 13.27
C GLU A 28 -4.23 2.22 12.65
N ALA A 29 -4.01 1.21 13.48
CA ALA A 29 -3.73 -0.14 13.02
C ALA A 29 -4.88 -0.72 12.18
N ARG A 30 -6.11 -0.50 12.60
CA ARG A 30 -7.30 -0.94 11.86
C ARG A 30 -7.43 -0.24 10.51
N VAL A 31 -7.16 1.06 10.45
CA VAL A 31 -7.19 1.82 9.19
C VAL A 31 -6.13 1.29 8.22
N GLU A 32 -4.93 1.04 8.70
CA GLU A 32 -3.85 0.48 7.86
C GLU A 32 -4.15 -0.93 7.37
N LEU A 33 -4.66 -1.79 8.24
CA LEU A 33 -5.07 -3.15 7.86
C LEU A 33 -6.17 -3.13 6.81
N ASP A 34 -7.19 -2.30 7.01
CA ASP A 34 -8.30 -2.17 6.06
C ASP A 34 -7.81 -1.69 4.69
N ARG A 35 -6.90 -0.73 4.67
CA ARG A 35 -6.29 -0.20 3.45
C ARG A 35 -5.54 -1.29 2.67
N VAL A 36 -4.71 -2.06 3.36
CA VAL A 36 -3.96 -3.15 2.74
C VAL A 36 -4.90 -4.26 2.25
N ALA A 37 -5.86 -4.65 3.07
CA ALA A 37 -6.85 -5.68 2.71
C ALA A 37 -7.68 -5.27 1.48
N LEU A 38 -8.11 -4.03 1.42
CA LEU A 38 -8.86 -3.51 0.27
C LEU A 38 -8.02 -3.54 -1.00
N ALA A 39 -6.75 -3.11 -0.91
CA ALA A 39 -5.84 -3.13 -2.05
C ALA A 39 -5.62 -4.55 -2.58
N VAL A 40 -5.42 -5.51 -1.68
CA VAL A 40 -5.23 -6.92 -2.05
C VAL A 40 -6.50 -7.51 -2.67
N ARG A 41 -7.67 -7.26 -2.10
CA ARG A 41 -8.94 -7.72 -2.63
C ARG A 41 -9.23 -7.16 -4.01
N THR A 42 -8.97 -5.87 -4.20
CA THR A 42 -9.13 -5.21 -5.50
C THR A 42 -8.21 -5.85 -6.54
N ALA A 43 -6.96 -6.09 -6.17
CA ALA A 43 -5.98 -6.75 -7.04
C ALA A 43 -6.40 -8.17 -7.44
N LEU A 44 -6.91 -8.96 -6.49
CA LEU A 44 -7.42 -10.31 -6.76
C LEU A 44 -8.60 -10.27 -7.71
N THR A 45 -9.54 -9.38 -7.49
CA THR A 45 -10.73 -9.21 -8.33
C THR A 45 -10.34 -8.87 -9.77
N GLU A 46 -9.41 -7.95 -9.96
CA GLU A 46 -8.93 -7.56 -11.29
C GLU A 46 -8.26 -8.71 -12.02
N VAL A 47 -7.42 -9.48 -11.34
CA VAL A 47 -6.72 -10.61 -11.95
C VAL A 47 -7.68 -11.77 -12.24
N GLU A 48 -8.60 -12.06 -11.32
CA GLU A 48 -9.58 -13.15 -11.49
C GLU A 48 -10.59 -12.88 -12.61
N ALA A 49 -10.80 -11.61 -12.97
CA ALA A 49 -11.64 -11.24 -14.11
C ALA A 49 -11.00 -11.65 -15.46
N ALA A 50 -9.71 -11.96 -15.48
CA ALA A 50 -8.98 -12.36 -16.69
C ALA A 50 -8.26 -13.70 -16.46
N PRO A 51 -8.83 -14.85 -16.87
CA PRO A 51 -8.25 -16.17 -16.59
C PRO A 51 -6.81 -16.36 -17.06
N SER A 52 -6.40 -15.70 -18.13
CA SER A 52 -5.01 -15.75 -18.62
C SER A 52 -4.04 -15.09 -17.64
N LEU A 53 -4.48 -14.07 -16.90
CA LEU A 53 -3.68 -13.40 -15.89
C LEU A 53 -3.53 -14.25 -14.63
N VAL A 54 -4.55 -15.01 -14.27
CA VAL A 54 -4.51 -15.91 -13.11
C VAL A 54 -3.37 -16.91 -13.26
N ALA A 55 -3.27 -17.55 -14.42
CA ALA A 55 -2.21 -18.53 -14.68
C ALA A 55 -0.81 -17.90 -14.60
N ALA A 56 -0.65 -16.66 -15.05
CA ALA A 56 0.63 -15.97 -15.12
C ALA A 56 1.04 -15.34 -13.78
N LEU A 57 0.09 -14.81 -13.01
CA LEU A 57 0.38 -13.93 -11.88
C LEU A 57 0.03 -14.52 -10.52
N LEU A 58 -0.87 -15.51 -10.47
CA LEU A 58 -1.45 -15.97 -9.21
C LEU A 58 -1.44 -17.51 -9.12
N PRO A 59 -0.32 -18.13 -8.79
CA PRO A 59 -0.28 -19.57 -8.52
C PRO A 59 -1.29 -19.97 -7.45
N ALA A 60 -1.91 -21.13 -7.59
CA ALA A 60 -2.97 -21.59 -6.70
C ALA A 60 -2.56 -21.60 -5.22
N ALA A 61 -1.33 -21.99 -4.91
CA ALA A 61 -0.80 -22.02 -3.55
C ALA A 61 -0.68 -20.60 -2.97
N GLU A 62 -0.23 -19.63 -3.76
CA GLU A 62 -0.16 -18.23 -3.32
C GLU A 62 -1.55 -17.64 -3.11
N ARG A 63 -2.46 -17.92 -4.03
CA ARG A 63 -3.86 -17.48 -3.88
C ARG A 63 -4.47 -18.00 -2.59
N ALA A 64 -4.26 -19.26 -2.26
CA ALA A 64 -4.74 -19.87 -1.02
C ALA A 64 -4.16 -19.16 0.21
N SER A 65 -2.86 -18.86 0.20
CA SER A 65 -2.20 -18.14 1.29
C SER A 65 -2.73 -16.71 1.44
N ILE A 66 -2.97 -16.02 0.34
CA ILE A 66 -3.54 -14.66 0.35
C ILE A 66 -4.96 -14.67 0.90
N VAL A 67 -5.80 -15.60 0.43
CA VAL A 67 -7.18 -15.74 0.90
C VAL A 67 -7.22 -16.05 2.40
N ALA A 68 -6.35 -16.94 2.87
CA ALA A 68 -6.22 -17.24 4.29
C ALA A 68 -5.80 -16.01 5.11
N ALA A 69 -4.83 -15.25 4.62
CA ALA A 69 -4.37 -14.03 5.29
C ALA A 69 -5.46 -12.94 5.30
N LEU A 70 -6.27 -12.84 4.25
CA LEU A 70 -7.42 -11.93 4.24
C LEU A 70 -8.48 -12.31 5.27
N ALA A 71 -8.74 -13.62 5.43
CA ALA A 71 -9.66 -14.10 6.46
C ALA A 71 -9.13 -13.78 7.87
N GLU A 72 -7.84 -13.97 8.10
CA GLU A 72 -7.19 -13.62 9.37
C GLU A 72 -7.23 -12.10 9.60
N ALA A 73 -7.06 -11.30 8.55
CA ALA A 73 -7.18 -9.85 8.63
C ALA A 73 -8.58 -9.43 9.06
N ASP A 74 -9.63 -10.03 8.48
CA ASP A 74 -11.01 -9.75 8.87
C ASP A 74 -11.26 -10.09 10.35
N ALA A 75 -10.75 -11.22 10.81
CA ALA A 75 -10.85 -11.62 12.21
C ALA A 75 -10.08 -10.66 13.13
N ALA A 76 -8.91 -10.21 12.71
CA ALA A 76 -8.07 -9.30 13.49
C ALA A 76 -8.70 -7.90 13.65
N MET A 77 -9.58 -7.48 12.75
CA MET A 77 -10.29 -6.20 12.87
C MET A 77 -11.14 -6.12 14.15
N ALA A 78 -11.53 -7.25 14.71
CA ALA A 78 -12.29 -7.33 15.97
C ALA A 78 -11.40 -7.35 17.21
N ALA A 79 -10.07 -7.40 17.07
CA ALA A 79 -9.15 -7.42 18.19
C ALA A 79 -9.22 -6.11 19.00
N SER A 80 -9.00 -6.23 20.30
CA SER A 80 -9.05 -5.07 21.21
C SER A 80 -7.69 -4.39 21.40
N GLU A 81 -6.63 -4.95 20.81
CA GLU A 81 -5.27 -4.43 20.90
C GLU A 81 -4.68 -4.20 19.51
N ALA A 82 -3.78 -3.23 19.40
CA ALA A 82 -3.14 -2.88 18.15
C ALA A 82 -2.23 -3.97 17.59
N LYS A 83 -1.51 -4.70 18.46
CA LYS A 83 -0.51 -5.69 18.03
C LYS A 83 -1.07 -6.80 17.14
N PRO A 84 -2.16 -7.48 17.48
CA PRO A 84 -2.75 -8.49 16.59
C PRO A 84 -3.14 -7.93 15.22
N VAL A 85 -3.64 -6.70 15.19
CA VAL A 85 -4.03 -6.02 13.95
C VAL A 85 -2.80 -5.73 13.09
N GLN A 86 -1.73 -5.23 13.68
CA GLN A 86 -0.46 -4.96 13.01
C GLN A 86 0.17 -6.25 12.46
N ARG A 87 0.13 -7.33 13.22
CA ARG A 87 0.63 -8.64 12.76
C ARG A 87 -0.15 -9.18 11.58
N ALA A 88 -1.47 -9.02 11.59
CA ALA A 88 -2.32 -9.43 10.47
C ALA A 88 -1.99 -8.64 9.21
N ARG A 89 -1.75 -7.33 9.34
CA ARG A 89 -1.32 -6.49 8.23
C ARG A 89 0.03 -6.94 7.67
N GLU A 90 1.01 -7.15 8.53
CA GLU A 90 2.34 -7.61 8.12
C GLU A 90 2.28 -8.97 7.42
N ALA A 91 1.50 -9.90 7.95
CA ALA A 91 1.31 -11.21 7.34
C ALA A 91 0.68 -11.10 5.95
N LEU A 92 -0.33 -10.25 5.80
CA LEU A 92 -0.99 -10.02 4.52
C LEU A 92 -0.06 -9.38 3.50
N GLU A 93 0.71 -8.37 3.90
CA GLU A 93 1.71 -7.74 3.05
C GLU A 93 2.77 -8.75 2.59
N GLN A 94 3.22 -9.60 3.50
CA GLN A 94 4.25 -10.59 3.22
C GLN A 94 3.80 -11.65 2.22
N VAL A 95 2.60 -12.22 2.40
CA VAL A 95 2.09 -13.25 1.49
C VAL A 95 1.65 -12.69 0.14
N SER A 96 1.28 -11.42 0.09
CA SER A 96 0.84 -10.76 -1.16
C SER A 96 1.97 -10.09 -1.93
N GLU A 97 3.15 -9.94 -1.35
CA GLU A 97 4.27 -9.24 -1.98
C GLU A 97 4.69 -9.87 -3.33
N PRO A 98 4.88 -11.19 -3.46
CA PRO A 98 5.23 -11.77 -4.77
C PRO A 98 4.19 -11.50 -5.85
N PHE A 99 2.93 -11.57 -5.50
CA PHE A 99 1.81 -11.25 -6.39
C PHE A 99 1.83 -9.79 -6.83
N ALA A 100 1.99 -8.86 -5.87
CA ALA A 100 2.08 -7.43 -6.15
C ALA A 100 3.27 -7.11 -7.08
N ARG A 101 4.40 -7.73 -6.85
CA ARG A 101 5.60 -7.57 -7.68
C ARG A 101 5.37 -8.05 -9.11
N ARG A 102 4.77 -9.21 -9.30
CA ARG A 102 4.45 -9.72 -10.64
C ARG A 102 3.48 -8.82 -11.39
N ARG A 103 2.49 -8.28 -10.68
CA ARG A 103 1.54 -7.34 -11.27
C ARG A 103 2.25 -6.06 -11.72
N MET A 104 3.15 -5.53 -10.92
CA MET A 104 3.94 -4.35 -11.27
C MET A 104 4.83 -4.61 -12.47
N GLU A 105 5.57 -5.73 -12.48
CA GLU A 105 6.42 -6.13 -13.59
C GLU A 105 5.62 -6.27 -14.89
N ARG A 106 4.46 -6.91 -14.82
CA ARG A 106 3.59 -7.06 -15.98
C ARG A 106 3.04 -5.72 -16.47
N ALA A 107 2.67 -4.83 -15.58
CA ALA A 107 2.21 -3.48 -15.94
C ALA A 107 3.30 -2.69 -16.65
N LEU A 108 4.54 -2.78 -16.17
CA LEU A 108 5.69 -2.16 -16.80
C LEU A 108 5.96 -2.75 -18.18
N GLN A 109 5.94 -4.07 -18.32
CA GLN A 109 6.11 -4.75 -19.60
C GLN A 109 5.01 -4.40 -20.59
N ALA A 110 3.76 -4.38 -20.15
CA ALA A 110 2.62 -4.00 -20.97
C ALA A 110 2.72 -2.55 -21.43
N GLY A 111 3.14 -1.65 -20.53
CA GLY A 111 3.39 -0.25 -20.86
C GLY A 111 4.49 -0.10 -21.89
N MET A 112 5.58 -0.85 -21.77
CA MET A 112 6.67 -0.85 -22.74
C MET A 112 6.27 -1.49 -24.07
N ALA A 113 5.58 -2.64 -24.03
CA ALA A 113 5.13 -3.34 -25.24
C ALA A 113 4.04 -2.59 -26.01
N GLY A 114 3.21 -1.81 -25.31
CA GLY A 114 2.17 -0.98 -25.92
C GLY A 114 2.71 0.28 -26.56
N ARG A 115 3.99 0.59 -26.38
CA ARG A 115 4.65 1.74 -26.98
C ARG A 115 5.50 1.28 -28.14
N THR A 116 5.19 1.73 -29.34
CA THR A 116 6.01 1.45 -30.51
C THR A 116 7.33 2.22 -30.42
N VAL A 117 8.36 1.73 -31.14
CA VAL A 117 9.65 2.44 -31.23
C VAL A 117 9.44 3.87 -31.74
N ALA A 118 8.51 4.06 -32.67
CA ALA A 118 8.18 5.39 -33.20
C ALA A 118 7.61 6.32 -32.12
N GLU A 119 6.77 5.82 -31.22
CA GLU A 119 6.22 6.59 -30.11
C GLU A 119 7.31 7.00 -29.11
N ILE A 120 8.21 6.08 -28.81
CA ILE A 120 9.35 6.36 -27.93
C ILE A 120 10.28 7.39 -28.56
N GLU A 121 10.57 7.27 -29.85
CA GLU A 121 11.39 8.22 -30.59
C GLU A 121 10.72 9.60 -30.64
N ALA A 122 9.41 9.66 -30.83
CA ALA A 122 8.66 10.91 -30.82
C ALA A 122 8.74 11.63 -29.47
N GLU A 123 8.64 10.90 -28.37
CA GLU A 123 8.80 11.47 -27.03
C GLU A 123 10.22 11.98 -26.80
N VAL A 124 11.23 11.25 -27.19
CA VAL A 124 12.63 11.66 -27.09
C VAL A 124 12.89 12.91 -27.94
N GLN A 125 12.34 12.98 -29.15
CA GLN A 125 12.46 14.16 -30.01
C GLN A 125 11.76 15.38 -29.42
N ASP A 126 10.56 15.23 -28.86
CA ASP A 126 9.83 16.31 -28.20
C ASP A 126 10.65 16.88 -27.03
N GLU A 127 11.24 16.04 -26.22
CA GLU A 127 12.12 16.48 -25.13
C GLU A 127 13.37 17.19 -25.66
N ALA A 128 13.97 16.65 -26.72
CA ALA A 128 15.16 17.24 -27.36
C ALA A 128 14.83 18.58 -28.03
N GLU A 129 13.67 18.71 -28.65
CA GLU A 129 13.23 19.96 -29.28
C GLU A 129 12.87 21.04 -28.26
N LEU A 130 12.28 20.67 -27.14
CA LEU A 130 11.93 21.62 -26.08
C LEU A 130 13.18 22.29 -25.47
N ALA A 131 14.24 21.56 -25.24
CA ALA A 131 15.49 22.08 -24.68
C ALA A 131 16.19 23.06 -25.64
N PRO A 132 16.42 22.72 -26.94
CA PRO A 132 16.99 23.68 -27.92
C PRO A 132 16.14 24.91 -28.16
N ARG A 133 14.82 24.79 -28.22
CA ARG A 133 13.91 25.91 -28.38
C ARG A 133 14.02 26.94 -27.27
N ARG A 134 14.12 26.46 -26.03
CA ARG A 134 14.30 27.34 -24.87
C ARG A 134 15.63 28.08 -24.92
N ALA A 135 16.70 27.41 -25.31
CA ALA A 135 18.01 28.00 -25.49
C ALA A 135 18.02 29.00 -26.68
N GLY A 136 17.41 28.61 -27.83
CA GLY A 136 17.30 29.46 -29.01
C GLY A 136 16.44 30.68 -28.76
N HIS A 137 15.37 30.56 -28.04
CA HIS A 137 14.50 31.70 -27.70
C HIS A 137 15.24 32.70 -26.81
N GLY A 138 16.03 32.23 -25.85
CA GLY A 138 16.85 33.10 -25.04
C GLY A 138 17.91 33.84 -25.84
N ALA A 139 18.48 33.20 -26.85
CA ALA A 139 19.44 33.82 -27.74
C ALA A 139 18.80 34.87 -28.69
N GLU A 140 17.58 34.66 -29.14
CA GLU A 140 16.87 35.61 -30.01
C GLU A 140 16.43 36.87 -29.28
N VAL A 141 16.18 36.80 -28.00
CA VAL A 141 15.79 37.95 -27.16
C VAL A 141 16.95 38.92 -26.97
N ILE A 142 18.14 38.46 -27.09
CA ILE A 142 19.36 39.25 -26.99
C ILE A 142 19.60 39.96 -28.35
#